data_41ca9412117d06135efca3fb6b9bd9ed
#
_entry.id   41ca9412117d06135efca3fb6b9bd9ed
#
_cell.length_a   1.000
_cell.length_b   1.000
_cell.length_c   1.000
_cell.angle_alpha   90.00
_cell.angle_beta   90.00
_cell.angle_gamma   90.00
#
_symmetry.space_group_name_H-M   'P 1'
#
loop_
_entity.id
_entity.type
_entity.pdbx_description
1 polymer ?
#
loop_
_entity_poly.entity_id
_entity_poly.type
_entity_poly.pdbx_seq_one_letter_code
_entity_poly.pdbx_strand_id
1 'polypeptide(L)'
;MGMWKRPIKGDAMAKMPKDCMDMINNVYAAAVATCNAQGVPNVVCCSMKQAWDDETVMISDQYMNKTLANVLENPHMSVSVWDETHGYQVKGTVVYENEGPLYEQIAAQVHSILSGMGYDYYSKGVCWLHVDEVYSITPGPDAGAKLA
;
A
#
# COMPACT_ATOMS: atom_id res chain seq x y z
N MET A 1 -4.86 15.66 -15.91
CA MET A 1 -4.57 14.58 -15.02
C MET A 1 -3.41 13.78 -15.54
N GLY A 2 -2.33 13.79 -14.81
CA GLY A 2 -1.17 13.00 -15.21
C GLY A 2 -1.50 11.52 -15.13
N MET A 3 -1.26 10.81 -16.22
CA MET A 3 -1.44 9.38 -16.18
C MET A 3 -0.22 8.80 -15.53
N TRP A 4 -0.47 8.19 -14.40
CA TRP A 4 0.54 7.42 -13.76
C TRP A 4 0.87 6.22 -14.62
N LYS A 5 2.14 6.07 -14.95
CA LYS A 5 2.53 4.96 -15.79
C LYS A 5 2.92 3.80 -14.92
N ARG A 6 2.21 2.73 -15.07
CA ARG A 6 2.53 1.50 -14.37
C ARG A 6 3.90 1.01 -14.80
N PRO A 7 4.76 0.74 -13.89
CA PRO A 7 6.09 0.30 -14.22
C PRO A 7 6.17 -1.15 -14.59
N ILE A 8 5.20 -1.75 -15.05
CA ILE A 8 5.23 -3.07 -15.09
C ILE A 8 5.19 -3.78 -16.19
N LYS A 9 5.82 -4.65 -16.32
CA LYS A 9 5.86 -5.62 -17.03
C LYS A 9 4.97 -6.67 -16.79
N GLY A 10 4.24 -6.87 -17.38
CA GLY A 10 3.67 -7.90 -17.22
C GLY A 10 2.32 -8.14 -17.10
N ASP A 11 2.01 -9.04 -17.12
CA ASP A 11 0.89 -9.61 -17.45
C ASP A 11 0.14 -10.04 -16.28
N ALA A 12 0.72 -10.09 -15.15
CA ALA A 12 0.14 -10.78 -14.05
C ALA A 12 -0.44 -9.84 -13.05
N MET A 13 -1.12 -8.84 -13.46
CA MET A 13 -1.79 -7.95 -12.54
C MET A 13 -3.07 -8.60 -12.05
N ALA A 14 -3.21 -8.65 -10.73
CA ALA A 14 -4.41 -9.16 -10.09
C ALA A 14 -5.34 -8.02 -9.73
N LYS A 15 -6.62 -8.29 -9.75
CA LYS A 15 -7.62 -7.32 -9.33
C LYS A 15 -8.10 -7.64 -7.92
N MET A 16 -8.08 -6.63 -7.07
CA MET A 16 -8.59 -6.76 -5.71
C MET A 16 -10.10 -6.94 -5.74
N PRO A 17 -10.64 -7.89 -4.97
CA PRO A 17 -12.07 -7.95 -4.73
C PRO A 17 -12.58 -6.66 -4.08
N LYS A 18 -13.83 -6.31 -4.32
CA LYS A 18 -14.42 -5.08 -3.78
C LYS A 18 -14.30 -5.01 -2.25
N ASP A 19 -14.56 -6.10 -1.57
CA ASP A 19 -14.48 -6.13 -0.11
C ASP A 19 -13.04 -5.88 0.40
N CYS A 20 -12.04 -6.34 -0.34
CA CYS A 20 -10.64 -6.05 -0.03
C CYS A 20 -10.36 -4.55 -0.17
N MET A 21 -10.82 -3.92 -1.24
CA MET A 21 -10.67 -2.48 -1.45
C MET A 21 -11.37 -1.68 -0.36
N ASP A 22 -12.58 -2.06 -0.01
CA ASP A 22 -13.36 -1.40 1.05
C ASP A 22 -12.63 -1.52 2.38
N MET A 23 -12.06 -2.68 2.68
CA MET A 23 -11.32 -2.89 3.92
C MET A 23 -10.05 -2.04 3.96
N ILE A 24 -9.30 -1.96 2.87
CA ILE A 24 -8.12 -1.07 2.79
C ILE A 24 -8.52 0.37 3.12
N ASN A 25 -9.64 0.82 2.59
CA ASN A 25 -10.10 2.19 2.79
C ASN A 25 -10.67 2.44 4.18
N ASN A 26 -11.22 1.43 4.83
CA ASN A 26 -11.97 1.61 6.07
C ASN A 26 -11.19 1.31 7.35
N VAL A 27 -10.23 0.39 7.33
CA VAL A 27 -9.44 0.11 8.54
C VAL A 27 -8.53 1.29 8.87
N TYR A 28 -8.28 1.50 10.16
CA TYR A 28 -7.44 2.61 10.60
C TYR A 28 -6.03 2.53 10.05
N ALA A 29 -5.43 1.37 10.10
CA ALA A 29 -4.06 1.18 9.65
C ALA A 29 -3.89 -0.17 8.96
N ALA A 30 -2.95 -0.23 8.04
CA ALA A 30 -2.52 -1.45 7.38
C ALA A 30 -1.13 -1.84 7.89
N ALA A 31 -0.85 -3.12 7.95
CA ALA A 31 0.51 -3.62 8.17
C ALA A 31 1.22 -3.70 6.81
N VAL A 32 2.31 -2.98 6.69
CA VAL A 32 3.08 -2.88 5.44
C VAL A 32 4.43 -3.54 5.64
N ALA A 33 4.66 -4.62 4.92
CA ALA A 33 5.87 -5.43 5.02
C ALA A 33 6.77 -5.25 3.80
N THR A 34 8.04 -5.11 4.05
CA THR A 34 9.09 -5.02 3.03
C THR A 34 10.29 -5.84 3.49
N CYS A 35 11.26 -6.05 2.63
CA CYS A 35 12.54 -6.60 3.04
C CYS A 35 13.66 -5.96 2.24
N ASN A 36 14.89 -6.07 2.77
CA ASN A 36 16.07 -5.58 2.07
C ASN A 36 16.60 -6.62 1.08
N ALA A 37 17.71 -6.33 0.42
CA ALA A 37 18.32 -7.25 -0.54
C ALA A 37 18.78 -8.57 0.08
N GLN A 38 19.03 -8.59 1.39
CA GLN A 38 19.42 -9.79 2.12
C GLN A 38 18.21 -10.59 2.64
N GLY A 39 17.00 -10.14 2.36
CA GLY A 39 15.80 -10.82 2.82
C GLY A 39 15.41 -10.54 4.27
N VAL A 40 15.99 -9.53 4.91
CA VAL A 40 15.63 -9.19 6.30
C VAL A 40 14.30 -8.44 6.28
N PRO A 41 13.26 -8.97 6.94
CA PRO A 41 11.94 -8.38 6.89
C PRO A 41 11.78 -7.16 7.78
N ASN A 42 10.87 -6.28 7.40
CA ASN A 42 10.50 -5.11 8.18
C ASN A 42 9.00 -4.88 8.02
N VAL A 43 8.32 -4.55 9.10
CA VAL A 43 6.88 -4.26 9.08
C VAL A 43 6.63 -2.95 9.79
N VAL A 44 5.80 -2.11 9.17
CA VAL A 44 5.33 -0.86 9.79
C VAL A 44 3.82 -0.75 9.62
N CYS A 45 3.18 0.10 10.40
CA CYS A 45 1.76 0.41 10.21
C CYS A 45 1.62 1.73 9.46
N CYS A 46 0.71 1.76 8.49
CA CYS A 46 0.43 2.96 7.70
C CYS A 46 -1.07 3.26 7.74
N SER A 47 -1.41 4.48 8.11
CA SER A 47 -2.81 4.91 8.16
C SER A 47 -3.24 5.66 6.90
N MET A 48 -2.34 6.38 6.26
CA MET A 48 -2.65 7.12 5.04
C MET A 48 -2.47 6.24 3.81
N LYS A 49 -3.50 5.52 3.47
CA LYS A 49 -3.55 4.57 2.37
C LYS A 49 -4.91 4.60 1.70
N GLN A 50 -4.96 4.14 0.47
CA GLN A 50 -6.20 4.08 -0.28
C GLN A 50 -6.09 3.01 -1.37
N ALA A 51 -7.15 2.21 -1.55
CA ALA A 51 -7.31 1.44 -2.77
C ALA A 51 -7.61 2.43 -3.89
N TRP A 52 -6.59 2.75 -4.70
CA TRP A 52 -6.67 3.78 -5.73
C TRP A 52 -7.57 3.35 -6.89
N ASP A 53 -7.38 2.12 -7.30
CA ASP A 53 -8.24 1.39 -8.22
C ASP A 53 -8.14 -0.11 -7.87
N ASP A 54 -8.74 -0.97 -8.66
CA ASP A 54 -8.76 -2.40 -8.34
C ASP A 54 -7.41 -3.13 -8.55
N GLU A 55 -6.43 -2.43 -9.09
CA GLU A 55 -5.09 -2.99 -9.33
C GLU A 55 -3.99 -2.23 -8.58
N THR A 56 -4.32 -1.18 -7.84
CA THR A 56 -3.32 -0.27 -7.27
C THR A 56 -3.70 0.18 -5.87
N VAL A 57 -2.74 0.13 -4.97
CA VAL A 57 -2.88 0.70 -3.62
C VAL A 57 -1.92 1.88 -3.47
N MET A 58 -2.44 3.00 -3.03
CA MET A 58 -1.67 4.20 -2.71
C MET A 58 -1.33 4.18 -1.22
N ILE A 59 -0.06 4.37 -0.87
CA ILE A 59 0.40 4.46 0.51
C ILE A 59 1.30 5.67 0.65
N SER A 60 0.90 6.61 1.50
CA SER A 60 1.68 7.82 1.71
C SER A 60 2.84 7.58 2.68
N ASP A 61 3.98 8.17 2.36
CA ASP A 61 5.18 8.12 3.20
C ASP A 61 5.29 9.39 4.04
N GLN A 62 5.07 9.29 5.34
CA GLN A 62 5.35 10.36 6.27
C GLN A 62 6.68 10.10 7.02
N TYR A 63 6.87 8.86 7.48
CA TYR A 63 8.03 8.46 8.28
C TYR A 63 8.58 7.08 7.90
N MET A 64 8.56 6.74 6.63
CA MET A 64 9.06 5.46 6.15
C MET A 64 10.58 5.45 6.05
N ASN A 65 11.27 5.26 7.13
CA ASN A 65 12.74 5.26 7.11
C ASN A 65 13.31 3.95 6.55
N LYS A 66 13.18 2.85 7.30
CA LYS A 66 13.63 1.54 6.83
C LYS A 66 12.80 1.02 5.67
N THR A 67 11.51 1.27 5.70
CA THR A 67 10.59 0.86 4.64
C THR A 67 10.96 1.52 3.31
N LEU A 68 11.25 2.81 3.32
CA LEU A 68 11.68 3.51 2.10
C LEU A 68 12.99 2.94 1.56
N ALA A 69 13.98 2.75 2.44
CA ALA A 69 15.24 2.15 2.03
C ALA A 69 15.04 0.77 1.40
N ASN A 70 14.14 -0.02 1.97
CA ASN A 70 13.84 -1.35 1.44
C ASN A 70 13.18 -1.28 0.05
N VAL A 71 12.15 -0.45 -0.14
CA VAL A 71 11.47 -0.40 -1.45
C VAL A 71 12.35 0.17 -2.55
N LEU A 72 13.30 1.03 -2.23
CA LEU A 72 14.26 1.54 -3.21
C LEU A 72 15.27 0.48 -3.63
N GLU A 73 15.59 -0.45 -2.73
CA GLU A 73 16.52 -1.54 -3.00
C GLU A 73 15.81 -2.79 -3.52
N ASN A 74 14.67 -3.10 -2.97
CA ASN A 74 13.88 -4.28 -3.30
C ASN A 74 12.40 -3.86 -3.35
N PRO A 75 11.85 -3.61 -4.53
CA PRO A 75 10.53 -2.98 -4.69
C PRO A 75 9.34 -3.92 -4.49
N HIS A 76 9.49 -4.95 -3.70
CA HIS A 76 8.38 -5.84 -3.34
C HIS A 76 7.78 -5.45 -2.00
N MET A 77 6.47 -5.51 -1.91
CA MET A 77 5.74 -5.12 -0.71
C MET A 77 4.54 -6.02 -0.50
N SER A 78 4.23 -6.26 0.76
CA SER A 78 3.02 -6.97 1.18
C SER A 78 2.24 -6.09 2.14
N VAL A 79 0.95 -5.92 1.88
CA VAL A 79 0.06 -5.12 2.72
C VAL A 79 -1.02 -6.02 3.26
N SER A 80 -1.18 -6.03 4.58
CA SER A 80 -2.23 -6.79 5.24
C SER A 80 -3.23 -5.87 5.91
N VAL A 81 -4.51 -6.14 5.70
CA VAL A 81 -5.63 -5.45 6.32
C VAL A 81 -6.59 -6.47 6.88
N TRP A 82 -7.17 -6.18 8.04
CA TRP A 82 -8.08 -7.12 8.70
C TRP A 82 -8.98 -6.40 9.68
N ASP A 83 -10.07 -7.07 10.02
CA ASP A 83 -10.92 -6.69 11.14
C ASP A 83 -11.12 -7.93 12.03
N GLU A 84 -12.16 -7.91 12.87
CA GLU A 84 -12.41 -9.02 13.79
C GLU A 84 -12.90 -10.28 13.07
N THR A 85 -13.36 -10.19 11.84
CA THR A 85 -14.02 -11.28 11.14
C THR A 85 -13.20 -11.87 10.00
N HIS A 86 -12.43 -11.06 9.29
CA HIS A 86 -11.70 -11.50 8.09
C HIS A 86 -10.56 -10.53 7.75
N GLY A 87 -9.75 -10.91 6.78
CA GLY A 87 -8.65 -10.08 6.33
C GLY A 87 -8.09 -10.49 4.98
N TYR A 88 -7.31 -9.59 4.42
CA TYR A 88 -6.69 -9.75 3.10
C TYR A 88 -5.20 -9.39 3.16
N GLN A 89 -4.44 -10.07 2.33
CA GLN A 89 -3.05 -9.73 2.08
C GLN A 89 -2.93 -9.43 0.59
N VAL A 90 -2.39 -8.25 0.29
CA VAL A 90 -2.13 -7.80 -1.07
C VAL A 90 -0.63 -7.72 -1.26
N LYS A 91 -0.12 -8.38 -2.28
CA LYS A 91 1.31 -8.39 -2.58
C LYS A 91 1.56 -7.81 -3.96
N GLY A 92 2.65 -7.11 -4.11
CA GLY A 92 2.98 -6.53 -5.40
C GLY A 92 4.29 -5.78 -5.43
N THR A 93 4.43 -4.97 -6.48
CA THR A 93 5.63 -4.21 -6.78
C THR A 93 5.35 -2.72 -6.59
N VAL A 94 6.31 -2.02 -5.97
CA VAL A 94 6.16 -0.62 -5.61
C VAL A 94 6.93 0.29 -6.56
N VAL A 95 6.30 1.42 -6.90
CA VAL A 95 6.99 2.56 -7.46
C VAL A 95 6.84 3.71 -6.49
N TYR A 96 7.94 4.35 -6.16
CA TYR A 96 7.94 5.51 -5.26
C TYR A 96 7.96 6.80 -6.06
N GLU A 97 7.03 7.71 -5.74
CA GLU A 97 6.91 9.00 -6.39
C GLU A 97 6.94 10.11 -5.35
N ASN A 98 7.84 11.08 -5.51
CA ASN A 98 7.96 12.18 -4.57
C ASN A 98 8.04 13.55 -5.24
N GLU A 99 7.62 13.65 -6.49
CA GLU A 99 7.54 14.90 -7.22
C GLU A 99 6.45 14.81 -8.30
N GLY A 100 6.03 15.92 -8.80
CA GLY A 100 5.03 16.01 -9.86
C GLY A 100 3.63 16.32 -9.36
N PRO A 101 2.71 16.65 -10.29
CA PRO A 101 1.38 17.16 -9.92
C PRO A 101 0.53 16.19 -9.11
N LEU A 102 0.59 14.90 -9.42
CA LEU A 102 -0.18 13.89 -8.71
C LEU A 102 0.31 13.72 -7.28
N TYR A 103 1.62 13.64 -7.10
CA TYR A 103 2.22 13.60 -5.75
C TYR A 103 1.80 14.84 -4.95
N GLU A 104 1.90 16.03 -5.53
CA GLU A 104 1.58 17.27 -4.85
C GLU A 104 0.12 17.32 -4.42
N GLN A 105 -0.77 16.82 -5.26
CA GLN A 105 -2.20 16.74 -4.93
C GLN A 105 -2.45 15.80 -3.75
N ILE A 106 -1.82 14.64 -3.77
CA ILE A 106 -1.96 13.66 -2.69
C ILE A 106 -1.34 14.19 -1.40
N ALA A 107 -0.16 14.80 -1.50
CA ALA A 107 0.51 15.38 -0.33
C ALA A 107 -0.35 16.47 0.34
N ALA A 108 -1.01 17.32 -0.46
CA ALA A 108 -1.91 18.32 0.08
C ALA A 108 -3.12 17.70 0.78
N GLN A 109 -3.68 16.63 0.21
CA GLN A 109 -4.80 15.92 0.82
C GLN A 109 -4.39 15.26 2.13
N VAL A 110 -3.27 14.59 2.16
CA VAL A 110 -2.74 13.92 3.35
C VAL A 110 -2.48 14.93 4.46
N HIS A 111 -1.84 16.06 4.13
CA HIS A 111 -1.59 17.11 5.09
C HIS A 111 -2.87 17.67 5.67
N SER A 112 -3.89 17.89 4.83
CA SER A 112 -5.20 18.37 5.27
C SER A 112 -5.88 17.40 6.24
N ILE A 113 -5.84 16.10 5.94
CA ILE A 113 -6.44 15.09 6.80
C ILE A 113 -5.71 15.03 8.14
N LEU A 114 -4.39 14.98 8.13
CA LEU A 114 -3.59 14.88 9.35
C LEU A 114 -3.68 16.14 10.19
N SER A 115 -3.74 17.32 9.57
CA SER A 115 -3.96 18.59 10.27
C SER A 115 -5.31 18.62 10.96
N GLY A 116 -6.35 18.09 10.31
CA GLY A 116 -7.67 17.95 10.91
C GLY A 116 -7.69 17.03 12.13
N MET A 117 -6.72 16.14 12.24
CA MET A 117 -6.55 15.23 13.39
C MET A 117 -5.59 15.81 14.44
N GLY A 118 -5.07 16.99 14.23
CA GLY A 118 -4.16 17.65 15.17
C GLY A 118 -2.67 17.37 14.93
N TYR A 119 -2.33 16.77 13.78
CA TYR A 119 -0.93 16.44 13.47
C TYR A 119 -0.41 17.33 12.35
N ASP A 120 0.77 17.92 12.55
CA ASP A 120 1.44 18.71 11.52
C ASP A 120 2.43 17.82 10.75
N TYR A 121 1.90 16.80 10.08
CA TYR A 121 2.68 15.83 9.33
C TYR A 121 2.50 16.01 7.83
N TYR A 122 3.56 15.74 7.09
CA TYR A 122 3.58 15.93 5.65
C TYR A 122 3.97 14.63 4.97
N SER A 123 3.39 14.39 3.81
CA SER A 123 3.83 13.30 2.94
C SER A 123 5.16 13.67 2.31
N LYS A 124 6.13 12.75 2.38
CA LYS A 124 7.42 12.91 1.70
C LYS A 124 7.41 12.24 0.33
N GLY A 125 6.45 11.42 0.09
CA GLY A 125 6.30 10.68 -1.15
C GLY A 125 5.15 9.70 -1.07
N VAL A 126 4.91 9.01 -2.17
CA VAL A 126 3.83 8.04 -2.30
C VAL A 126 4.40 6.73 -2.82
N CYS A 127 4.07 5.64 -2.15
CA CYS A 127 4.30 4.31 -2.67
C CYS A 127 3.07 3.88 -3.46
N TRP A 128 3.26 3.62 -4.74
CA TRP A 128 2.24 3.03 -5.59
C TRP A 128 2.48 1.54 -5.65
N LEU A 129 1.63 0.77 -4.95
CA LEU A 129 1.72 -0.67 -4.97
C LEU A 129 0.87 -1.24 -6.11
N HIS A 130 1.53 -1.88 -7.06
CA HIS A 130 0.84 -2.62 -8.11
C HIS A 130 0.55 -4.00 -7.63
N VAL A 131 -0.70 -4.36 -7.62
CA VAL A 131 -1.18 -5.63 -7.10
C VAL A 131 -0.85 -6.78 -8.05
N ASP A 132 -0.02 -7.69 -7.59
CA ASP A 132 0.30 -8.91 -8.33
C ASP A 132 -0.50 -10.10 -7.82
N GLU A 133 -0.79 -10.15 -6.53
CA GLU A 133 -1.48 -11.26 -5.89
C GLU A 133 -2.33 -10.78 -4.71
N VAL A 134 -3.46 -11.42 -4.49
CA VAL A 134 -4.33 -11.17 -3.34
C VAL A 134 -4.64 -12.50 -2.66
N TYR A 135 -4.47 -12.54 -1.34
CA TYR A 135 -4.71 -13.72 -0.52
C TYR A 135 -5.67 -13.43 0.62
N SER A 136 -6.42 -14.43 1.02
CA SER A 136 -7.16 -14.38 2.28
C SER A 136 -6.20 -14.64 3.44
N ILE A 137 -6.31 -13.83 4.48
CA ILE A 137 -5.65 -14.12 5.76
C ILE A 137 -6.68 -14.35 6.87
N THR A 138 -7.92 -14.58 6.49
CA THR A 138 -8.98 -14.90 7.43
C THR A 138 -8.65 -16.24 8.12
N PRO A 139 -8.66 -16.30 9.44
CA PRO A 139 -8.39 -17.55 10.14
C PRO A 139 -9.40 -18.64 9.76
N GLY A 140 -8.91 -19.83 9.52
CA GLY A 140 -9.76 -20.96 9.15
C GLY A 140 -9.11 -21.82 8.06
N PRO A 141 -9.88 -22.78 7.52
CA PRO A 141 -9.36 -23.70 6.51
C PRO A 141 -8.87 -23.03 5.23
N ASP A 142 -9.42 -21.86 4.90
CA ASP A 142 -9.05 -21.14 3.69
C ASP A 142 -7.97 -20.08 3.91
N ALA A 143 -7.36 -20.05 5.08
CA ALA A 143 -6.28 -19.10 5.36
C ALA A 143 -5.13 -19.32 4.39
N GLY A 144 -4.69 -18.25 3.73
CA GLY A 144 -3.65 -18.31 2.70
C GLY A 144 -4.16 -18.65 1.31
N ALA A 145 -5.46 -18.79 1.11
CA ALA A 145 -6.01 -19.06 -0.21
C ALA A 145 -5.82 -17.86 -1.13
N LYS A 146 -5.40 -18.13 -2.36
CA LYS A 146 -5.21 -17.10 -3.38
C LYS A 146 -6.57 -16.71 -3.96
N LEU A 147 -6.87 -15.42 -3.91
CA LEU A 147 -8.13 -14.87 -4.40
C LEU A 147 -7.99 -14.20 -5.77
N ALA A 148 -6.80 -13.75 -6.08
CA ALA A 148 -6.49 -13.13 -7.37
C ALA A 148 -4.99 -13.15 -7.66
#